data_752fa9917f6c3230462a38b391b1ea35
#
_entry.id   752fa9917f6c3230462a38b391b1ea35
#
_cell.length_a   1.000
_cell.length_b   1.000
_cell.length_c   1.000
_cell.angle_alpha   90.00
_cell.angle_beta   90.00
_cell.angle_gamma   90.00
#
_symmetry.space_group_name_H-M   'P 1'
#
loop_
_entity.id
_entity.type
_entity.pdbx_description
1 polymer ?
#
loop_
_entity_poly.entity_id
_entity_poly.type
_entity_poly.pdbx_seq_one_letter_code
_entity_poly.pdbx_strand_id
1 'polypeptide(L)'
;MPATRSLALISLVVATGCAAATAGSPGRPPIETDRTVYAVDDTAGLARLTIRMTYRNTTGKDVYLPTCRGPQPPRLQKEVNGSWVVAFAPNVLACEGAPITVRAGDSYDYTFRILAGMPGTNYAPRFAVSEIPGTYRILWEIFSATTGDPSRPSTTRDPLPIDQQVSNTFRLVR
;
A
#
# COMPACT_ATOMS: atom_id res chain seq x y z
N MET A 1 53.39 66.76 14.92
CA MET A 1 53.40 65.33 14.54
C MET A 1 52.00 64.75 14.72
N PRO A 2 51.20 64.58 13.71
CA PRO A 2 49.86 64.00 13.84
C PRO A 2 49.89 62.48 13.64
N ALA A 3 49.28 61.75 14.57
CA ALA A 3 49.13 60.30 14.52
C ALA A 3 47.91 59.90 13.68
N THR A 4 48.17 59.14 12.61
CA THR A 4 47.16 58.57 11.72
C THR A 4 46.59 57.31 12.36
N ARG A 5 45.28 57.30 12.64
CA ARG A 5 44.51 56.08 13.07
C ARG A 5 43.93 55.41 11.86
N SER A 6 44.43 54.20 11.54
CA SER A 6 43.85 53.36 10.55
C SER A 6 42.62 52.60 11.11
N LEU A 7 41.45 52.82 10.52
CA LEU A 7 40.25 52.02 10.77
C LEU A 7 40.28 50.78 9.88
N ALA A 8 40.34 49.60 10.48
CA ALA A 8 40.15 48.36 9.78
C ALA A 8 38.66 48.02 9.67
N LEU A 9 38.14 48.04 8.46
CA LEU A 9 36.77 47.52 8.17
C LEU A 9 36.80 46.02 8.15
N ILE A 10 36.11 45.39 9.09
CA ILE A 10 35.83 43.93 9.08
C ILE A 10 34.55 43.70 8.28
N SER A 11 34.70 43.15 7.09
CA SER A 11 33.55 42.70 6.25
C SER A 11 33.05 41.33 6.74
N LEU A 12 31.86 41.34 7.31
CA LEU A 12 31.16 40.12 7.75
C LEU A 12 30.46 39.50 6.51
N VAL A 13 31.02 38.42 5.97
CA VAL A 13 30.38 37.63 4.91
C VAL A 13 29.36 36.69 5.54
N VAL A 14 28.07 37.02 5.41
CA VAL A 14 26.97 36.12 5.79
C VAL A 14 26.76 35.13 4.67
N ALA A 15 27.24 33.91 4.84
CA ALA A 15 26.94 32.77 3.95
C ALA A 15 25.52 32.31 4.21
N THR A 16 24.57 32.76 3.40
CA THR A 16 23.21 32.18 3.33
C THR A 16 23.30 30.80 2.68
N GLY A 17 23.43 29.77 3.51
CA GLY A 17 23.31 28.38 3.08
C GLY A 17 21.86 28.10 2.67
N CYS A 18 21.57 28.06 1.38
CA CYS A 18 20.34 27.43 0.86
C CYS A 18 20.40 25.93 1.20
N ALA A 19 19.69 25.50 2.24
CA ALA A 19 19.35 24.09 2.43
C ALA A 19 18.47 23.69 1.25
N ALA A 20 19.06 23.10 0.22
CA ALA A 20 18.31 22.39 -0.81
C ALA A 20 17.53 21.29 -0.09
N ALA A 21 16.20 21.46 0.01
CA ALA A 21 15.32 20.38 0.39
C ALA A 21 15.57 19.26 -0.61
N THR A 22 16.28 18.23 -0.21
CA THR A 22 16.40 16.99 -0.95
C THR A 22 14.98 16.49 -1.13
N ALA A 23 14.41 16.69 -2.33
CA ALA A 23 13.22 15.98 -2.76
C ALA A 23 13.57 14.49 -2.60
N GLY A 24 13.04 13.87 -1.56
CA GLY A 24 13.25 12.45 -1.32
C GLY A 24 12.91 11.71 -2.60
N SER A 25 13.78 10.84 -3.07
CA SER A 25 13.45 9.89 -4.12
C SER A 25 12.06 9.34 -3.80
N PRO A 26 11.16 9.21 -4.80
CA PRO A 26 9.84 8.64 -4.55
C PRO A 26 10.07 7.29 -3.86
N GLY A 27 9.74 7.23 -2.57
CA GLY A 27 10.04 6.10 -1.73
C GLY A 27 9.42 4.85 -2.33
N ARG A 28 10.14 3.77 -2.25
CA ARG A 28 9.64 2.43 -2.64
C ARG A 28 8.30 2.21 -1.92
N PRO A 29 7.23 1.79 -2.64
CA PRO A 29 5.94 1.60 -2.00
C PRO A 29 6.05 0.50 -0.91
N PRO A 30 5.27 0.61 0.17
CA PRO A 30 5.34 -0.36 1.26
C PRO A 30 4.90 -1.76 0.84
N ILE A 31 4.05 -1.87 -0.17
CA ILE A 31 3.64 -3.14 -0.75
C ILE A 31 4.22 -3.25 -2.16
N GLU A 32 4.95 -4.32 -2.41
CA GLU A 32 5.52 -4.61 -3.73
C GLU A 32 5.00 -5.91 -4.27
N THR A 33 4.62 -5.89 -5.55
CA THR A 33 4.24 -7.08 -6.31
C THR A 33 5.46 -7.67 -7.01
N ASP A 34 5.51 -8.99 -7.15
CA ASP A 34 6.63 -9.72 -7.80
C ASP A 34 6.75 -9.45 -9.29
N ARG A 35 5.73 -8.87 -9.91
CA ARG A 35 5.68 -8.54 -11.37
C ARG A 35 4.97 -7.23 -11.60
N THR A 36 5.24 -6.64 -12.74
CA THR A 36 4.55 -5.44 -13.25
C THR A 36 3.44 -5.76 -14.26
N VAL A 37 3.34 -7.04 -14.72
CA VAL A 37 2.30 -7.51 -15.63
C VAL A 37 1.88 -8.92 -15.22
N TYR A 38 0.57 -9.16 -15.15
CA TYR A 38 -0.04 -10.45 -14.88
C TYR A 38 -1.06 -10.80 -15.96
N ALA A 39 -0.95 -12.01 -16.51
CA ALA A 39 -1.98 -12.57 -17.36
C ALA A 39 -3.14 -13.09 -16.50
N VAL A 40 -4.36 -12.80 -16.91
CA VAL A 40 -5.58 -13.34 -16.31
C VAL A 40 -6.01 -14.54 -17.15
N ASP A 41 -6.08 -15.72 -16.51
CA ASP A 41 -6.75 -16.87 -17.10
C ASP A 41 -8.25 -16.68 -16.94
N ASP A 42 -8.98 -16.58 -18.06
CA ASP A 42 -10.43 -16.36 -18.12
C ASP A 42 -11.20 -17.61 -18.57
N THR A 43 -10.70 -18.80 -18.24
CA THR A 43 -11.31 -20.07 -18.61
C THR A 43 -12.66 -20.27 -17.90
N ALA A 44 -13.67 -20.74 -18.64
CA ALA A 44 -15.01 -21.07 -18.14
C ALA A 44 -15.76 -19.90 -17.44
N GLY A 45 -15.54 -18.66 -17.86
CA GLY A 45 -16.22 -17.48 -17.29
C GLY A 45 -15.71 -17.06 -15.92
N LEU A 46 -14.58 -17.60 -15.50
CA LEU A 46 -13.91 -17.27 -14.24
C LEU A 46 -12.54 -16.65 -14.54
N ALA A 47 -12.26 -15.55 -13.87
CA ALA A 47 -10.93 -14.95 -13.85
C ALA A 47 -10.08 -15.62 -12.77
N ARG A 48 -8.90 -16.12 -13.15
CA ARG A 48 -7.92 -16.70 -12.23
C ARG A 48 -6.59 -15.96 -12.39
N LEU A 49 -6.01 -15.56 -11.28
CA LEU A 49 -4.64 -15.06 -11.26
C LEU A 49 -4.04 -15.20 -9.86
N THR A 50 -2.71 -15.17 -9.82
CA THR A 50 -1.96 -15.22 -8.57
C THR A 50 -0.95 -14.07 -8.56
N ILE A 51 -0.98 -13.26 -7.51
CA ILE A 51 -0.06 -12.15 -7.28
C ILE A 51 0.73 -12.49 -6.02
N ARG A 52 2.05 -12.54 -6.12
CA ARG A 52 2.92 -12.58 -4.95
C ARG A 52 3.29 -11.15 -4.59
N MET A 53 3.28 -10.85 -3.31
CA MET A 53 3.58 -9.51 -2.83
C MET A 53 4.28 -9.56 -1.49
N THR A 54 5.08 -8.52 -1.23
CA THR A 54 5.78 -8.31 0.03
C THR A 54 5.35 -6.96 0.60
N TYR A 55 4.84 -6.96 1.82
CA TYR A 55 4.67 -5.76 2.62
C TYR A 55 5.95 -5.50 3.43
N ARG A 56 6.46 -4.27 3.43
CA ARG A 56 7.58 -3.82 4.26
C ARG A 56 7.10 -2.77 5.24
N ASN A 57 7.27 -3.04 6.52
CA ASN A 57 6.91 -2.08 7.55
C ASN A 57 8.02 -1.03 7.70
N THR A 58 7.82 0.13 7.09
CA THR A 58 8.72 1.29 7.18
C THR A 58 8.20 2.37 8.15
N THR A 59 7.16 2.09 8.93
CA THR A 59 6.52 3.09 9.80
C THR A 59 7.31 3.41 11.07
N GLY A 60 8.35 2.63 11.38
CA GLY A 60 9.13 2.75 12.63
C GLY A 60 8.42 2.21 13.87
N LYS A 61 7.21 1.66 13.74
CA LYS A 61 6.42 1.01 14.81
C LYS A 61 5.86 -0.32 14.29
N ASP A 62 5.44 -1.18 15.20
CA ASP A 62 4.72 -2.39 14.83
C ASP A 62 3.39 -2.03 14.15
N VAL A 63 3.01 -2.83 13.15
CA VAL A 63 1.72 -2.71 12.45
C VAL A 63 1.00 -4.06 12.44
N TYR A 64 -0.28 -4.04 12.14
CA TYR A 64 -1.17 -5.16 12.34
C TYR A 64 -1.95 -5.47 11.07
N LEU A 65 -1.87 -6.72 10.60
CA LEU A 65 -2.70 -7.24 9.52
C LEU A 65 -3.92 -7.96 10.12
N PRO A 66 -5.13 -7.65 9.69
CA PRO A 66 -6.33 -8.33 10.17
C PRO A 66 -6.32 -9.79 9.74
N THR A 67 -6.87 -10.67 10.57
CA THR A 67 -6.95 -12.10 10.30
C THR A 67 -8.35 -12.65 10.47
N CYS A 68 -8.63 -13.70 9.70
CA CYS A 68 -9.75 -14.60 9.88
C CYS A 68 -9.35 -15.94 9.27
N ARG A 69 -8.90 -16.90 10.08
CA ARG A 69 -8.29 -18.18 9.60
C ARG A 69 -7.10 -17.97 8.66
N GLY A 70 -6.31 -16.92 8.90
CA GLY A 70 -5.23 -16.41 8.10
C GLY A 70 -5.38 -14.92 7.81
N PRO A 71 -4.40 -14.28 7.16
CA PRO A 71 -4.47 -12.85 6.85
C PRO A 71 -5.68 -12.57 5.95
N GLN A 72 -6.41 -11.50 6.26
CA GLN A 72 -7.50 -11.06 5.40
C GLN A 72 -6.92 -10.64 4.04
N PRO A 73 -7.50 -11.15 2.93
CA PRO A 73 -6.97 -10.86 1.62
C PRO A 73 -7.19 -9.39 1.23
N PRO A 74 -6.26 -8.79 0.48
CA PRO A 74 -6.38 -7.42 -0.01
C PRO A 74 -7.46 -7.29 -1.09
N ARG A 75 -7.71 -6.04 -1.50
CA ARG A 75 -8.58 -5.68 -2.63
C ARG A 75 -7.71 -5.28 -3.84
N LEU A 76 -8.25 -5.41 -5.04
CA LEU A 76 -7.69 -4.78 -6.23
C LEU A 76 -8.42 -3.47 -6.52
N GLN A 77 -7.65 -2.43 -6.76
CA GLN A 77 -8.15 -1.17 -7.32
C GLN A 77 -7.67 -1.05 -8.77
N LYS A 78 -8.55 -0.63 -9.67
CA LYS A 78 -8.26 -0.32 -11.08
C LYS A 78 -8.26 1.19 -11.27
N GLU A 79 -7.34 1.68 -12.08
CA GLU A 79 -7.35 3.06 -12.54
C GLU A 79 -8.39 3.22 -13.66
N VAL A 80 -9.36 4.10 -13.42
CA VAL A 80 -10.42 4.44 -14.37
C VAL A 80 -10.53 5.95 -14.43
N ASN A 81 -10.25 6.54 -15.58
CA ASN A 81 -10.30 8.00 -15.79
C ASN A 81 -9.50 8.81 -14.74
N GLY A 82 -8.31 8.33 -14.38
CA GLY A 82 -7.42 8.96 -13.41
C GLY A 82 -7.85 8.77 -11.94
N SER A 83 -8.84 7.93 -11.67
CA SER A 83 -9.32 7.61 -10.33
C SER A 83 -9.18 6.13 -10.01
N TRP A 84 -8.87 5.81 -8.75
CA TRP A 84 -8.78 4.43 -8.27
C TRP A 84 -10.14 3.93 -7.78
N VAL A 85 -10.68 2.92 -8.45
CA VAL A 85 -11.94 2.27 -8.07
C VAL A 85 -11.70 0.83 -7.62
N VAL A 86 -12.48 0.34 -6.67
CA VAL A 86 -12.40 -1.07 -6.26
C VAL A 86 -12.90 -1.94 -7.40
N ALA A 87 -12.00 -2.69 -8.03
CA ALA A 87 -12.29 -3.59 -9.13
C ALA A 87 -12.59 -5.02 -8.68
N PHE A 88 -11.99 -5.44 -7.57
CA PHE A 88 -12.22 -6.74 -6.96
C PHE A 88 -12.08 -6.64 -5.45
N ALA A 89 -13.06 -7.19 -4.74
CA ALA A 89 -13.01 -7.40 -3.31
C ALA A 89 -13.33 -8.87 -3.03
N PRO A 90 -12.46 -9.58 -2.31
CA PRO A 90 -12.75 -10.96 -1.91
C PRO A 90 -13.91 -10.98 -0.89
N ASN A 91 -14.62 -12.10 -0.83
CA ASN A 91 -15.55 -12.34 0.26
C ASN A 91 -14.74 -12.56 1.54
N VAL A 92 -14.87 -11.66 2.48
CA VAL A 92 -14.26 -11.77 3.80
C VAL A 92 -15.32 -12.30 4.76
N LEU A 93 -15.01 -13.40 5.45
CA LEU A 93 -15.89 -13.88 6.51
C LEU A 93 -15.92 -12.87 7.65
N ALA A 94 -17.07 -12.67 8.25
CA ALA A 94 -17.24 -11.84 9.45
C ALA A 94 -16.67 -12.56 10.67
N CYS A 95 -15.37 -12.81 10.68
CA CYS A 95 -14.64 -13.35 11.80
C CYS A 95 -13.35 -12.57 12.02
N GLU A 96 -12.97 -12.46 13.27
CA GLU A 96 -11.75 -11.79 13.70
C GLU A 96 -10.89 -12.77 14.49
N GLY A 97 -9.65 -12.92 14.06
CA GLY A 97 -8.60 -13.61 14.79
C GLY A 97 -7.59 -12.62 15.37
N ALA A 98 -6.66 -13.14 16.18
CA ALA A 98 -5.53 -12.34 16.62
C ALA A 98 -4.77 -11.79 15.38
N PRO A 99 -4.50 -10.48 15.31
CA PRO A 99 -3.84 -9.89 14.15
C PRO A 99 -2.41 -10.41 13.99
N ILE A 100 -1.93 -10.44 12.75
CA ILE A 100 -0.51 -10.68 12.49
C ILE A 100 0.23 -9.39 12.76
N THR A 101 1.21 -9.44 13.67
CA THR A 101 2.11 -8.32 13.94
C THR A 101 3.28 -8.36 12.97
N VAL A 102 3.48 -7.27 12.24
CA VAL A 102 4.69 -7.02 11.45
C VAL A 102 5.51 -5.97 12.17
N ARG A 103 6.64 -6.36 12.74
CA ARG A 103 7.49 -5.47 13.54
C ARG A 103 8.08 -4.35 12.70
N ALA A 104 8.47 -3.26 13.35
CA ALA A 104 9.18 -2.18 12.69
C ALA A 104 10.43 -2.69 11.95
N GLY A 105 10.55 -2.39 10.65
CA GLY A 105 11.65 -2.84 9.79
C GLY A 105 11.48 -4.24 9.19
N ASP A 106 10.53 -5.04 9.67
CA ASP A 106 10.27 -6.39 9.14
C ASP A 106 9.44 -6.35 7.85
N SER A 107 9.35 -7.50 7.20
CA SER A 107 8.54 -7.71 6.00
C SER A 107 7.60 -8.90 6.18
N TYR A 108 6.51 -8.89 5.44
CA TYR A 108 5.54 -9.96 5.39
C TYR A 108 5.21 -10.32 3.94
N ASP A 109 5.47 -11.57 3.56
CA ASP A 109 5.18 -12.10 2.22
C ASP A 109 3.77 -12.69 2.18
N TYR A 110 3.05 -12.37 1.11
CA TYR A 110 1.71 -12.89 0.89
C TYR A 110 1.48 -13.31 -0.55
N THR A 111 0.74 -14.39 -0.73
CA THR A 111 0.30 -14.85 -2.06
C THR A 111 -1.19 -14.64 -2.19
N PHE A 112 -1.57 -13.64 -2.96
CA PHE A 112 -2.95 -13.30 -3.25
C PHE A 112 -3.45 -14.13 -4.43
N ARG A 113 -4.28 -15.13 -4.15
CA ARG A 113 -4.93 -15.97 -5.17
C ARG A 113 -6.34 -15.45 -5.40
N ILE A 114 -6.63 -15.14 -6.65
CA ILE A 114 -7.93 -14.63 -7.08
C ILE A 114 -8.60 -15.70 -7.93
N LEU A 115 -9.82 -16.05 -7.53
CA LEU A 115 -10.81 -16.79 -8.31
C LEU A 115 -12.09 -15.98 -8.25
N ALA A 116 -12.50 -15.41 -9.37
CA ALA A 116 -13.58 -14.43 -9.43
C ALA A 116 -14.44 -14.64 -10.67
N GLY A 117 -15.71 -14.28 -10.57
CA GLY A 117 -16.58 -14.17 -11.74
C GLY A 117 -16.09 -13.06 -12.67
N MET A 118 -16.26 -13.27 -13.97
CA MET A 118 -16.04 -12.24 -14.97
C MET A 118 -17.04 -11.08 -14.78
N PRO A 119 -16.74 -9.88 -15.28
CA PRO A 119 -17.67 -8.76 -15.27
C PRO A 119 -19.05 -9.16 -15.84
N GLY A 120 -20.12 -8.75 -15.15
CA GLY A 120 -21.50 -9.04 -15.57
C GLY A 120 -22.03 -10.43 -15.25
N THR A 121 -21.22 -11.34 -14.68
CA THR A 121 -21.69 -12.66 -14.26
C THR A 121 -22.36 -12.63 -12.89
N ASN A 122 -23.13 -13.67 -12.55
CA ASN A 122 -23.74 -13.84 -11.22
C ASN A 122 -22.82 -14.56 -10.21
N TYR A 123 -21.59 -14.89 -10.59
CA TYR A 123 -20.63 -15.52 -9.70
C TYR A 123 -20.11 -14.50 -8.64
N ALA A 124 -19.95 -14.95 -7.40
CA ALA A 124 -19.44 -14.10 -6.31
C ALA A 124 -18.26 -14.80 -5.59
N PRO A 125 -17.15 -14.09 -5.31
CA PRO A 125 -16.89 -12.69 -5.69
C PRO A 125 -16.66 -12.55 -7.21
N ARG A 126 -16.89 -11.35 -7.73
CA ARG A 126 -16.69 -11.02 -9.17
C ARG A 126 -15.93 -9.72 -9.33
N PHE A 127 -15.39 -9.50 -10.52
CA PHE A 127 -14.89 -8.18 -10.88
C PHE A 127 -16.05 -7.19 -11.03
N ALA A 128 -15.92 -6.03 -10.35
CA ALA A 128 -16.93 -4.97 -10.31
C ALA A 128 -16.72 -3.90 -11.40
N VAL A 129 -15.78 -4.12 -12.30
CA VAL A 129 -15.47 -3.25 -13.45
C VAL A 129 -16.00 -3.88 -14.74
N SER A 130 -16.22 -3.08 -15.80
CA SER A 130 -16.72 -3.58 -17.08
C SER A 130 -15.71 -4.43 -17.84
N GLU A 131 -14.42 -4.12 -17.67
CA GLU A 131 -13.31 -4.82 -18.33
C GLU A 131 -12.17 -5.06 -17.36
N ILE A 132 -11.57 -6.27 -17.41
CA ILE A 132 -10.46 -6.61 -16.53
C ILE A 132 -9.14 -5.98 -16.98
N PRO A 133 -8.71 -6.02 -18.27
CA PRO A 133 -7.43 -5.45 -18.65
C PRO A 133 -7.27 -3.98 -18.25
N GLY A 134 -6.07 -3.60 -17.80
CA GLY A 134 -5.79 -2.22 -17.38
C GLY A 134 -4.74 -2.10 -16.29
N THR A 135 -4.61 -0.90 -15.73
CA THR A 135 -3.68 -0.57 -14.63
C THR A 135 -4.34 -0.80 -13.29
N TYR A 136 -3.62 -1.46 -12.40
CA TYR A 136 -4.09 -1.85 -11.08
C TYR A 136 -3.09 -1.51 -9.98
N ARG A 137 -3.58 -1.48 -8.74
CA ARG A 137 -2.81 -1.57 -7.52
C ARG A 137 -3.54 -2.44 -6.50
N ILE A 138 -2.79 -2.95 -5.53
CA ILE A 138 -3.35 -3.60 -4.34
C ILE A 138 -3.69 -2.54 -3.31
N LEU A 139 -4.81 -2.71 -2.64
CA LEU A 139 -5.15 -2.02 -1.39
C LEU A 139 -5.27 -3.08 -0.30
N TRP A 140 -4.39 -3.04 0.70
CA TRP A 140 -4.41 -3.93 1.84
C TRP A 140 -4.63 -3.15 3.12
N GLU A 141 -5.68 -3.45 3.85
CA GLU A 141 -5.96 -2.80 5.12
C GLU A 141 -4.91 -3.19 6.16
N ILE A 142 -4.19 -2.20 6.67
CA ILE A 142 -3.12 -2.35 7.66
C ILE A 142 -3.37 -1.31 8.75
N PHE A 143 -3.17 -1.70 10.01
CA PHE A 143 -3.49 -0.87 11.17
C PHE A 143 -2.24 -0.51 11.95
N SER A 144 -2.19 0.72 12.47
CA SER A 144 -1.12 1.20 13.35
C SER A 144 -1.32 0.79 14.80
N ALA A 145 -2.57 0.55 15.21
CA ALA A 145 -2.94 0.11 16.55
C ALA A 145 -4.21 -0.75 16.50
N THR A 146 -4.32 -1.62 17.48
CA THR A 146 -5.55 -2.33 17.78
C THR A 146 -5.83 -2.15 19.28
N THR A 147 -7.03 -1.65 19.62
CA THR A 147 -7.47 -1.49 21.01
C THR A 147 -8.61 -2.46 21.29
N GLY A 148 -8.60 -3.06 22.49
CA GLY A 148 -9.59 -4.07 22.89
C GLY A 148 -9.11 -5.51 22.66
N ASP A 149 -10.00 -6.44 22.89
CA ASP A 149 -9.76 -7.87 22.67
C ASP A 149 -9.90 -8.16 21.17
N PRO A 150 -8.83 -8.63 20.48
CA PRO A 150 -8.87 -8.89 19.04
C PRO A 150 -9.88 -9.97 18.65
N SER A 151 -10.36 -10.75 19.60
CA SER A 151 -11.41 -11.76 19.40
C SER A 151 -12.85 -11.20 19.52
N ARG A 152 -12.99 -9.91 19.84
CA ARG A 152 -14.30 -9.27 20.03
C ARG A 152 -14.62 -8.28 18.90
N PRO A 153 -15.91 -8.19 18.47
CA PRO A 153 -16.34 -7.26 17.42
C PRO A 153 -16.14 -5.77 17.74
N SER A 154 -15.91 -5.43 19.02
CA SER A 154 -15.70 -4.06 19.48
C SER A 154 -14.24 -3.57 19.42
N THR A 155 -13.34 -4.34 18.83
CA THR A 155 -11.94 -3.92 18.68
C THR A 155 -11.85 -2.72 17.76
N THR A 156 -11.41 -1.58 18.29
CA THR A 156 -11.11 -0.39 17.47
C THR A 156 -9.78 -0.58 16.77
N ARG A 157 -9.73 -0.21 15.49
CA ARG A 157 -8.54 -0.30 14.64
C ARG A 157 -8.25 1.05 14.02
N ASP A 158 -7.03 1.52 14.16
CA ASP A 158 -6.57 2.75 13.52
C ASP A 158 -5.88 2.41 12.20
N PRO A 159 -6.52 2.64 11.04
CA PRO A 159 -5.91 2.32 9.76
C PRO A 159 -4.69 3.21 9.51
N LEU A 160 -3.67 2.66 8.87
CA LEU A 160 -2.56 3.47 8.35
C LEU A 160 -3.07 4.46 7.29
N PRO A 161 -2.32 5.55 7.01
CA PRO A 161 -2.57 6.38 5.84
C PRO A 161 -2.61 5.56 4.55
N ILE A 162 -3.41 5.99 3.56
CA ILE A 162 -3.66 5.23 2.34
C ILE A 162 -2.39 4.89 1.55
N ASP A 163 -1.42 5.79 1.53
CA ASP A 163 -0.12 5.61 0.88
C ASP A 163 0.73 4.49 1.51
N GLN A 164 0.44 4.14 2.78
CA GLN A 164 1.04 3.02 3.49
C GLN A 164 0.29 1.68 3.29
N GLN A 165 -0.84 1.70 2.60
CA GLN A 165 -1.71 0.56 2.38
C GLN A 165 -1.80 0.13 0.91
N VAL A 166 -1.14 0.85 -0.01
CA VAL A 166 -1.20 0.58 -1.45
C VAL A 166 0.12 0.07 -2.02
N SER A 167 0.02 -0.75 -3.07
CA SER A 167 1.19 -1.29 -3.77
C SER A 167 1.70 -0.36 -4.86
N ASN A 168 2.86 -0.74 -5.46
CA ASN A 168 3.19 -0.29 -6.80
C ASN A 168 2.07 -0.62 -7.78
N THR A 169 2.03 0.09 -8.90
CA THR A 169 1.12 -0.22 -10.00
C THR A 169 1.62 -1.40 -10.83
N PHE A 170 0.68 -2.17 -11.38
CA PHE A 170 0.92 -3.26 -12.32
C PHE A 170 -0.22 -3.33 -13.33
N ARG A 171 -0.05 -4.13 -14.39
CA ARG A 171 -1.06 -4.31 -15.43
C ARG A 171 -1.65 -5.71 -15.37
N LEU A 172 -2.97 -5.79 -15.51
CA LEU A 172 -3.65 -7.03 -15.87
C LEU A 172 -3.86 -7.06 -17.39
N VAL A 173 -3.53 -8.19 -17.99
CA VAL A 173 -3.71 -8.47 -19.44
C VAL A 173 -4.43 -9.80 -19.60
N ARG A 174 -5.08 -10.01 -20.75
CA ARG A 174 -5.61 -11.31 -21.16
C ARG A 174 -4.56 -12.11 -21.88
#